data_9aa775cf1134aae3a07a1ae096bff78d
#
_entry.id   9aa775cf1134aae3a07a1ae096bff78d
#
_cell.length_a   1.000
_cell.length_b   1.000
_cell.length_c   1.000
_cell.angle_alpha   90.00
_cell.angle_beta   90.00
_cell.angle_gamma   90.00
#
_symmetry.space_group_name_H-M   'P 1'
#
loop_
_entity.id
_entity.type
_entity.pdbx_description
1 polymer ?
#
loop_
_entity_poly.entity_id
_entity_poly.type
_entity_poly.pdbx_seq_one_letter_code
_entity_poly.pdbx_strand_id
1 'polypeptide(L)'
;DRTVLEETSYEALMAKFWSGEAEYIQAKLRCVTTTSFKVDQQYTIFPEAFRIYRYLLRQWNQFTTFEMMDSDDLLAALESAAFIRDYNLRMGMYGLEGVKIRGFRGEIVMQFKRNLVMQRILSLLTYYSQFTGLGIKTALGMGGVQSEVVQ
;
A
#
# COMPACT_ATOMS: atom_id res chain seq x y z
N ASP A 1 -11.68 5.52 0.37
CA ASP A 1 -11.96 5.97 1.72
C ASP A 1 -12.34 4.78 2.61
N ARG A 2 -11.71 4.67 3.76
CA ARG A 2 -11.92 3.56 4.70
C ARG A 2 -13.35 3.50 5.25
N THR A 3 -14.01 4.64 5.33
CA THR A 3 -15.39 4.72 5.83
C THR A 3 -16.39 4.02 4.92
N VAL A 4 -16.05 3.81 3.67
CA VAL A 4 -16.90 3.14 2.66
C VAL A 4 -16.69 1.62 2.69
N LEU A 5 -15.55 1.16 3.22
CA LEU A 5 -15.22 -0.27 3.26
C LEU A 5 -15.76 -0.91 4.54
N GLU A 6 -16.90 -1.60 4.41
CA GLU A 6 -17.54 -2.30 5.51
C GLU A 6 -16.93 -3.68 5.75
N GLU A 7 -17.27 -4.32 6.88
CA GLU A 7 -16.76 -5.64 7.25
C GLU A 7 -17.00 -6.70 6.18
N THR A 8 -18.17 -6.69 5.53
CA THR A 8 -18.47 -7.61 4.43
C THR A 8 -17.52 -7.42 3.25
N SER A 9 -17.07 -6.18 3.02
CA SER A 9 -16.08 -5.89 1.97
C SER A 9 -14.69 -6.41 2.36
N TYR A 10 -14.33 -6.37 3.64
CA TYR A 10 -13.09 -6.99 4.12
C TYR A 10 -13.12 -8.50 3.93
N GLU A 11 -14.24 -9.15 4.25
CA GLU A 11 -14.43 -10.58 3.99
C GLU A 11 -14.28 -10.91 2.50
N ALA A 12 -14.88 -10.12 1.64
CA ALA A 12 -14.79 -10.31 0.19
C ALA A 12 -13.34 -10.18 -0.30
N LEU A 13 -12.58 -9.24 0.24
CA LEU A 13 -11.16 -9.09 -0.08
C LEU A 13 -10.35 -10.30 0.38
N MET A 14 -10.60 -10.77 1.61
CA MET A 14 -9.95 -11.99 2.11
C MET A 14 -10.24 -13.19 1.22
N ALA A 15 -11.50 -13.40 0.86
CA ALA A 15 -11.89 -14.51 0.00
C ALA A 15 -11.23 -14.43 -1.37
N LYS A 16 -11.14 -13.23 -1.96
CA LYS A 16 -10.56 -13.03 -3.28
C LYS A 16 -9.08 -13.42 -3.34
N PHE A 17 -8.30 -13.06 -2.32
CA PHE A 17 -6.85 -13.25 -2.35
C PHE A 17 -6.36 -14.47 -1.57
N TRP A 18 -7.15 -14.95 -0.61
CA TRP A 18 -6.71 -16.00 0.29
C TRP A 18 -7.08 -17.41 -0.16
N SER A 19 -8.21 -17.57 -0.82
CA SER A 19 -8.75 -18.88 -1.19
C SER A 19 -8.58 -19.24 -2.67
N GLY A 20 -8.04 -18.34 -3.50
CA GLY A 20 -7.81 -18.59 -4.91
C GLY A 20 -6.53 -19.37 -5.17
N GLU A 21 -6.48 -20.04 -6.33
CA GLU A 21 -5.27 -20.70 -6.82
C GLU A 21 -4.38 -19.76 -7.63
N ALA A 22 -4.86 -18.57 -7.94
CA ALA A 22 -4.12 -17.61 -8.75
C ALA A 22 -2.86 -17.12 -8.04
N GLU A 23 -1.75 -17.11 -8.78
CA GLU A 23 -0.52 -16.49 -8.34
C GLU A 23 -0.46 -15.07 -8.85
N TYR A 24 -0.29 -14.12 -7.95
CA TYR A 24 -0.10 -12.72 -8.29
C TYR A 24 1.38 -12.39 -8.11
N ILE A 25 2.05 -12.08 -9.21
CA ILE A 25 3.50 -11.88 -9.22
C ILE A 25 3.90 -10.41 -9.28
N GLN A 26 2.98 -9.56 -9.69
CA GLN A 26 3.22 -8.12 -9.83
C GLN A 26 2.02 -7.33 -9.38
N ALA A 27 2.27 -6.09 -9.01
CA ALA A 27 1.22 -5.12 -8.74
C ALA A 27 1.65 -3.75 -9.25
N LYS A 28 0.67 -2.96 -9.67
CA LYS A 28 0.87 -1.56 -10.03
C LYS A 28 0.17 -0.68 -9.02
N LEU A 29 0.87 0.33 -8.55
CA LEU A 29 0.34 1.38 -7.71
C LEU A 29 0.47 2.70 -8.45
N ARG A 30 -0.67 3.33 -8.72
CA ARG A 30 -0.68 4.65 -9.33
C ARG A 30 -1.06 5.67 -8.27
N CYS A 31 -0.09 6.46 -7.86
CA CYS A 31 -0.30 7.54 -6.90
C CYS A 31 -0.85 8.74 -7.66
N VAL A 32 -2.17 8.91 -7.59
CA VAL A 32 -2.88 9.95 -8.35
C VAL A 32 -2.86 11.30 -7.67
N THR A 33 -2.64 11.33 -6.36
CA THR A 33 -2.36 12.56 -5.62
C THR A 33 -1.00 12.43 -4.94
N THR A 34 -0.43 13.55 -4.51
CA THR A 34 0.87 13.54 -3.85
C THR A 34 0.84 12.59 -2.64
N THR A 35 1.78 11.68 -2.62
CA THR A 35 1.93 10.65 -1.60
C THR A 35 3.23 10.87 -0.85
N SER A 36 3.18 10.79 0.46
CA SER A 36 4.37 10.98 1.29
C SER A 36 4.27 10.18 2.58
N PHE A 37 5.42 9.85 3.12
CA PHE A 37 5.54 9.31 4.48
C PHE A 37 6.42 10.26 5.29
N LYS A 38 6.18 10.34 6.58
CA LYS A 38 7.02 11.15 7.45
C LYS A 38 8.03 10.24 8.16
N VAL A 39 9.32 10.48 7.91
CA VAL A 39 10.41 9.67 8.45
C VAL A 39 11.43 10.63 9.04
N ASP A 40 11.75 10.46 10.34
CA ASP A 40 12.72 11.30 11.05
C ASP A 40 12.44 12.79 10.85
N GLN A 41 11.18 13.20 10.99
CA GLN A 41 10.72 14.59 10.87
C GLN A 41 10.78 15.15 9.43
N GLN A 42 11.07 14.29 8.43
CA GLN A 42 11.12 14.70 7.04
C GLN A 42 10.07 13.98 6.20
N TYR A 43 9.58 14.66 5.17
CA TYR A 43 8.67 14.07 4.21
C TYR A 43 9.45 13.35 3.12
N THR A 44 9.02 12.12 2.80
CA THR A 44 9.67 11.32 1.75
C THR A 44 9.21 11.77 0.36
N ILE A 45 10.16 11.83 -0.57
CA ILE A 45 9.88 12.17 -1.97
C ILE A 45 10.08 10.98 -2.90
N PHE A 46 10.46 9.84 -2.36
CA PHE A 46 10.65 8.61 -3.11
C PHE A 46 10.15 7.42 -2.29
N PRO A 47 9.46 6.45 -2.92
CA PRO A 47 8.90 5.32 -2.20
C PRO A 47 9.93 4.24 -1.87
N GLU A 48 9.62 3.49 -0.80
CA GLU A 48 10.31 2.27 -0.43
C GLU A 48 9.27 1.16 -0.27
N ALA A 49 9.51 0.01 -0.88
CA ALA A 49 8.54 -1.08 -0.88
C ALA A 49 8.15 -1.51 0.53
N PHE A 50 9.11 -1.70 1.43
CA PHE A 50 8.82 -2.14 2.79
C PHE A 50 7.98 -1.13 3.56
N ARG A 51 8.19 0.16 3.32
CA ARG A 51 7.45 1.22 4.00
C ARG A 51 5.98 1.24 3.57
N ILE A 52 5.74 1.03 2.28
CA ILE A 52 4.39 0.94 1.72
C ILE A 52 3.65 -0.24 2.36
N TYR A 53 4.24 -1.42 2.37
CA TYR A 53 3.55 -2.62 2.87
C TYR A 53 3.44 -2.64 4.39
N ARG A 54 4.41 -2.10 5.11
CA ARG A 54 4.30 -1.89 6.56
C ARG A 54 3.14 -0.97 6.90
N TYR A 55 3.00 0.13 6.17
CA TYR A 55 1.88 1.05 6.34
C TYR A 55 0.54 0.35 6.09
N LEU A 56 0.43 -0.37 4.98
CA LEU A 56 -0.80 -1.06 4.60
C LEU A 56 -1.16 -2.16 5.60
N LEU A 57 -0.19 -2.91 6.08
CA LEU A 57 -0.42 -3.93 7.10
C LEU A 57 -0.98 -3.32 8.38
N ARG A 58 -0.39 -2.23 8.84
CA ARG A 58 -0.86 -1.53 10.05
C ARG A 58 -2.25 -0.95 9.87
N GLN A 59 -2.55 -0.38 8.72
CA GLN A 59 -3.88 0.12 8.42
C GLN A 59 -4.90 -1.02 8.40
N TRP A 60 -4.57 -2.14 7.78
CA TRP A 60 -5.42 -3.31 7.75
C TRP A 60 -5.73 -3.80 9.17
N ASN A 61 -4.72 -3.99 9.99
CA ASN A 61 -4.88 -4.48 11.36
C ASN A 61 -5.67 -3.51 12.25
N GLN A 62 -5.57 -2.23 12.00
CA GLN A 62 -6.27 -1.21 12.78
C GLN A 62 -7.76 -1.13 12.45
N PHE A 63 -8.14 -1.35 11.21
CA PHE A 63 -9.49 -1.07 10.72
C PHE A 63 -10.29 -2.31 10.33
N THR A 64 -9.78 -3.52 10.58
CA THR A 64 -10.49 -4.76 10.29
C THR A 64 -10.46 -5.71 11.48
N THR A 65 -11.45 -6.64 11.51
CA THR A 65 -11.45 -7.75 12.47
C THR A 65 -10.60 -8.93 11.98
N PHE A 66 -10.16 -8.92 10.73
CA PHE A 66 -9.30 -9.97 10.13
C PHE A 66 -7.84 -9.61 10.32
N GLU A 67 -7.42 -9.48 11.58
CA GLU A 67 -6.07 -9.03 11.92
C GLU A 67 -4.99 -9.99 11.46
N MET A 68 -3.96 -9.44 10.83
CA MET A 68 -2.75 -10.17 10.51
C MET A 68 -1.70 -9.91 11.59
N MET A 69 -0.85 -10.89 11.86
CA MET A 69 0.17 -10.75 12.89
C MET A 69 1.20 -9.67 12.50
N ASP A 70 1.21 -8.56 13.24
CA ASP A 70 2.21 -7.49 13.08
C ASP A 70 3.43 -7.82 13.94
N SER A 71 4.16 -8.85 13.54
CA SER A 71 5.39 -9.27 14.18
C SER A 71 6.60 -8.82 13.39
N ASP A 72 7.75 -8.73 14.04
CA ASP A 72 9.01 -8.42 13.36
C ASP A 72 9.33 -9.45 12.28
N ASP A 73 8.99 -10.70 12.50
CA ASP A 73 9.20 -11.78 11.53
C ASP A 73 8.36 -11.57 10.27
N LEU A 74 7.08 -11.21 10.42
CA LEU A 74 6.21 -10.92 9.28
C LEU A 74 6.68 -9.67 8.54
N LEU A 75 7.03 -8.61 9.26
CA LEU A 75 7.54 -7.38 8.66
C LEU A 75 8.81 -7.63 7.87
N ALA A 76 9.74 -8.41 8.42
CA ALA A 76 10.96 -8.80 7.72
C ALA A 76 10.67 -9.63 6.46
N ALA A 77 9.70 -10.55 6.55
CA ALA A 77 9.29 -11.36 5.40
C ALA A 77 8.66 -10.49 4.31
N LEU A 78 7.81 -9.54 4.66
CA LEU A 78 7.21 -8.60 3.70
C LEU A 78 8.27 -7.72 3.04
N GLU A 79 9.23 -7.23 3.82
CA GLU A 79 10.32 -6.40 3.34
C GLU A 79 11.16 -7.11 2.28
N SER A 80 11.43 -8.40 2.47
CA SER A 80 12.22 -9.20 1.53
C SER A 80 11.40 -9.79 0.38
N ALA A 81 10.06 -9.81 0.48
CA ALA A 81 9.20 -10.47 -0.50
C ALA A 81 8.74 -9.55 -1.62
N ALA A 82 8.87 -8.24 -1.48
CA ALA A 82 8.46 -7.27 -2.48
C ALA A 82 9.59 -6.29 -2.78
N PHE A 83 9.71 -5.93 -4.04
CA PHE A 83 10.66 -4.88 -4.44
C PHE A 83 10.08 -4.07 -5.60
N ILE A 84 10.54 -2.84 -5.73
CA ILE A 84 10.15 -1.98 -6.82
C ILE A 84 10.93 -2.41 -8.06
N ARG A 85 10.21 -2.89 -9.07
CA ARG A 85 10.78 -3.35 -10.33
C ARG A 85 10.94 -2.22 -11.33
N ASP A 86 9.98 -1.30 -11.34
CA ASP A 86 9.94 -0.20 -12.30
C ASP A 86 9.14 0.96 -11.69
N TYR A 87 9.37 2.14 -12.19
CA TYR A 87 8.64 3.30 -11.74
C TYR A 87 8.67 4.40 -12.79
N ASN A 88 7.64 5.23 -12.75
CA ASN A 88 7.58 6.49 -13.47
C ASN A 88 7.01 7.53 -12.51
N LEU A 89 7.89 8.18 -11.79
CA LEU A 89 7.55 9.07 -10.69
C LEU A 89 8.12 10.45 -10.89
N ARG A 90 7.43 11.42 -10.31
CA ARG A 90 7.93 12.78 -10.18
C ARG A 90 7.67 13.24 -8.75
N MET A 91 8.48 14.18 -8.30
CA MET A 91 8.22 14.84 -7.03
C MET A 91 6.95 15.67 -7.16
N GLY A 92 6.09 15.58 -6.15
CA GLY A 92 4.88 16.38 -6.05
C GLY A 92 4.92 17.28 -4.84
N MET A 93 4.08 18.29 -4.87
CA MET A 93 3.85 19.15 -3.72
C MET A 93 2.36 19.25 -3.44
N TYR A 94 1.98 19.10 -2.18
CA TYR A 94 0.59 19.22 -1.74
C TYR A 94 0.45 20.38 -0.78
N GLY A 95 -0.42 21.32 -1.11
CA GLY A 95 -0.67 22.49 -0.27
C GLY A 95 -1.79 22.23 0.73
N LEU A 96 -1.50 22.43 2.01
CA LEU A 96 -2.46 22.35 3.10
C LEU A 96 -2.26 23.53 4.03
N GLU A 97 -3.27 24.40 4.12
CA GLU A 97 -3.28 25.52 5.07
C GLU A 97 -1.98 26.34 5.04
N GLY A 98 -1.48 26.63 3.83
CA GLY A 98 -0.26 27.41 3.66
C GLY A 98 1.04 26.60 3.82
N VAL A 99 0.95 25.33 4.17
CA VAL A 99 2.10 24.42 4.27
C VAL A 99 2.18 23.59 3.00
N LYS A 100 3.38 23.47 2.44
CA LYS A 100 3.63 22.61 1.29
C LYS A 100 4.29 21.33 1.74
N ILE A 101 3.69 20.21 1.39
CA ILE A 101 4.20 18.88 1.74
C ILE A 101 4.74 18.23 0.47
N ARG A 102 6.02 17.86 0.50
CA ARG A 102 6.68 17.18 -0.60
C ARG A 102 6.38 15.70 -0.56
N GLY A 103 6.25 15.12 -1.74
CA GLY A 103 6.00 13.70 -1.89
C GLY A 103 6.26 13.27 -3.32
N PHE A 104 5.64 12.19 -3.73
CA PHE A 104 5.78 11.64 -5.07
C PHE A 104 4.41 11.38 -5.71
N ARG A 105 4.37 11.45 -7.03
CA ARG A 105 3.22 11.09 -7.86
C ARG A 105 3.68 10.22 -9.00
N GLY A 106 2.81 9.35 -9.46
CA GLY A 106 3.07 8.53 -10.62
C GLY A 106 2.87 7.06 -10.36
N GLU A 107 3.56 6.24 -11.13
CA GLU A 107 3.33 4.80 -11.16
C GLU A 107 4.52 4.05 -10.59
N ILE A 108 4.22 3.02 -9.81
CA ILE A 108 5.20 2.10 -9.25
C ILE A 108 4.77 0.69 -9.64
N VAL A 109 5.71 -0.10 -10.15
CA VAL A 109 5.50 -1.52 -10.42
C VAL A 109 6.24 -2.32 -9.36
N MET A 110 5.48 -3.09 -8.57
CA MET A 110 6.02 -3.99 -7.57
C MET A 110 6.17 -5.39 -8.15
N GLN A 111 7.25 -6.06 -7.79
CA GLN A 111 7.48 -7.47 -8.09
C GLN A 111 7.49 -8.24 -6.78
N PHE A 112 6.77 -9.38 -6.75
CA PHE A 112 6.73 -10.24 -5.58
C PHE A 112 7.60 -11.46 -5.80
N LYS A 113 8.32 -11.88 -4.76
CA LYS A 113 9.09 -13.13 -4.79
C LYS A 113 8.15 -14.33 -4.76
N ARG A 114 8.64 -15.49 -5.23
CA ARG A 114 7.86 -16.71 -5.26
C ARG A 114 7.68 -17.30 -3.86
N ASN A 115 6.66 -16.86 -3.20
CA ASN A 115 6.16 -17.40 -1.94
C ASN A 115 4.66 -17.16 -1.94
N LEU A 116 3.88 -18.22 -2.05
CA LEU A 116 2.44 -18.12 -2.24
C LEU A 116 1.75 -17.35 -1.12
N VAL A 117 2.14 -17.59 0.13
CA VAL A 117 1.55 -16.88 1.28
C VAL A 117 1.88 -15.39 1.21
N MET A 118 3.12 -15.03 0.94
CA MET A 118 3.53 -13.63 0.82
C MET A 118 2.86 -12.96 -0.37
N GLN A 119 2.74 -13.63 -1.50
CA GLN A 119 2.04 -13.10 -2.67
C GLN A 119 0.58 -12.77 -2.35
N ARG A 120 -0.08 -13.64 -1.59
CA ARG A 120 -1.47 -13.42 -1.18
C ARG A 120 -1.59 -12.20 -0.26
N ILE A 121 -0.72 -12.10 0.74
CA ILE A 121 -0.72 -10.97 1.67
C ILE A 121 -0.41 -9.66 0.92
N LEU A 122 0.63 -9.64 0.12
CA LEU A 122 1.05 -8.46 -0.62
C LEU A 122 -0.01 -8.03 -1.63
N SER A 123 -0.64 -8.98 -2.30
CA SER A 123 -1.71 -8.69 -3.27
C SER A 123 -2.95 -8.12 -2.59
N LEU A 124 -3.33 -8.69 -1.46
CA LEU A 124 -4.44 -8.19 -0.65
C LEU A 124 -4.17 -6.75 -0.20
N LEU A 125 -3.00 -6.49 0.35
CA LEU A 125 -2.62 -5.16 0.82
C LEU A 125 -2.53 -4.15 -0.31
N THR A 126 -2.01 -4.56 -1.46
CA THR A 126 -1.96 -3.69 -2.65
C THR A 126 -3.35 -3.31 -3.11
N TYR A 127 -4.25 -4.27 -3.21
CA TYR A 127 -5.63 -4.01 -3.59
C TYR A 127 -6.33 -3.11 -2.56
N TYR A 128 -6.06 -3.35 -1.28
CA TYR A 128 -6.60 -2.56 -0.19
C TYR A 128 -6.17 -1.08 -0.24
N SER A 129 -5.00 -0.79 -0.80
CA SER A 129 -4.46 0.57 -0.87
C SER A 129 -5.37 1.57 -1.58
N GLN A 130 -6.17 1.11 -2.55
CA GLN A 130 -7.11 2.00 -3.26
C GLN A 130 -8.24 2.48 -2.35
N PHE A 131 -8.50 1.79 -1.26
CA PHE A 131 -9.53 2.18 -0.28
C PHE A 131 -8.96 3.01 0.85
N THR A 132 -7.79 2.64 1.36
CA THR A 132 -7.17 3.33 2.49
C THR A 132 -6.27 4.49 2.09
N GLY A 133 -5.76 4.47 0.85
CA GLY A 133 -4.70 5.37 0.43
C GLY A 133 -3.35 4.98 0.99
N LEU A 134 -2.35 5.80 0.76
CA LEU A 134 -0.97 5.58 1.21
C LEU A 134 -0.41 6.80 1.92
N GLY A 135 0.22 6.56 3.07
CA GLY A 135 1.02 7.56 3.74
C GLY A 135 0.22 8.55 4.57
N ILE A 136 0.75 9.75 4.69
CA ILE A 136 0.20 10.77 5.57
C ILE A 136 -0.98 11.49 4.94
N LYS A 137 -1.87 12.01 5.79
CA LYS A 137 -2.95 12.95 5.46
C LYS A 137 -3.88 12.46 4.34
N THR A 138 -4.17 11.16 4.33
CA THR A 138 -5.10 10.58 3.35
C THR A 138 -6.52 11.14 3.50
N ALA A 139 -6.95 11.44 4.70
CA ALA A 139 -8.24 12.06 4.96
C ALA A 139 -8.35 13.49 4.38
N LEU A 140 -7.24 14.11 4.06
CA LEU A 140 -7.17 15.47 3.52
C LEU A 140 -6.83 15.51 2.03
N GLY A 141 -6.86 14.36 1.35
CA GLY A 141 -6.69 14.27 -0.09
C GLY A 141 -5.32 13.81 -0.58
N MET A 142 -4.33 13.67 0.29
CA MET A 142 -3.04 13.08 -0.08
C MET A 142 -3.17 11.57 -0.18
N GLY A 143 -2.21 10.93 -0.85
CA GLY A 143 -2.06 9.49 -0.87
C GLY A 143 -3.15 8.73 -1.63
N GLY A 144 -3.85 9.37 -2.54
CA GLY A 144 -4.85 8.68 -3.39
C GLY A 144 -4.17 7.71 -4.33
N VAL A 145 -4.66 6.47 -4.36
CA VAL A 145 -4.05 5.38 -5.11
C VAL A 145 -5.09 4.63 -5.94
N GLN A 146 -4.70 4.30 -7.16
CA GLN A 146 -5.34 3.26 -7.96
C GLN A 146 -4.40 2.07 -8.00
N SER A 147 -4.92 0.87 -7.79
CA SER A 147 -4.09 -0.33 -7.74
C SER A 147 -4.58 -1.40 -8.69
N GLU A 148 -3.65 -2.19 -9.20
CA GLU A 148 -3.91 -3.33 -10.07
C GLU A 148 -2.97 -4.46 -9.67
N VAL A 149 -3.53 -5.66 -9.47
CA VAL A 149 -2.75 -6.84 -9.16
C VAL A 149 -2.70 -7.72 -10.40
N VAL A 150 -1.51 -8.16 -10.78
CA VAL A 150 -1.26 -8.87 -12.04
C VAL A 150 -0.81 -10.29 -11.78
N GLN A 151 -1.46 -11.20 -12.45
CA GLN A 151 -1.10 -12.63 -12.43
C GLN A 151 0.15 -12.92 -13.26
#